data_3fb9741cc2a94f6fa4dc1991a73c2beb
#
_entry.id   3fb9741cc2a94f6fa4dc1991a73c2beb
#
_cell.length_a   1.000
_cell.length_b   1.000
_cell.length_c   1.000
_cell.angle_alpha   90.00
_cell.angle_beta   90.00
_cell.angle_gamma   90.00
#
_symmetry.space_group_name_H-M   'P 1'
#
loop_
_entity.id
_entity.type
_entity.pdbx_description
1 polymer ?
#
loop_
_entity_poly.entity_id
_entity_poly.type
_entity_poly.pdbx_seq_one_letter_code
_entity_poly.pdbx_strand_id
1 'polypeptide(L)'
;MSFDLEAIRSQFPGLALTDNGTRRIYFDNPAGTQVPVCVAAAMADCLMTKNANLGGYFASSLDADRVVQSARDGMADFLNAPASDEIIFGQNMTTITLHLSRSIGRLLRPGDEIVLSQMDHDANVWPWVLLARDLELEIRWLPFDKESFEFDLDVLDELITERTRLICVGSASNLTGTLNDIKAICARARAAGAMSFIDGVQSAPHIPVDVQDIGCDFFVCSSYKFFGPHQGILWGRSEVFEQLEPYKVRPSPAELPWCFETGTQSHEGLAGIAATVDYFALIGQSMAQAQLGNWDQFQGQRQQVHAAMELIFDYEMTLTSRLIEGLLDIDGITVQGITDKDAMGRRVPTVSFTHETAAPDKIAQALARQNIFVWSGHNYAVEVARTLGIDETGGAVRIGLVHYNSIAEIDELLTGLPAALAG
;
A
#
# COMPACT_ATOMS: atom_id res chain seq x y z
N MET A 1 20.53 -1.95 -18.86
CA MET A 1 19.93 -3.29 -19.16
C MET A 1 18.43 -3.08 -19.24
N SER A 2 17.70 -3.77 -20.10
CA SER A 2 16.24 -3.70 -20.13
C SER A 2 15.65 -4.48 -18.94
N PHE A 3 14.46 -4.12 -18.49
CA PHE A 3 13.69 -4.88 -17.50
C PHE A 3 13.49 -6.32 -17.98
N ASP A 4 14.04 -7.30 -17.26
CA ASP A 4 13.96 -8.72 -17.62
C ASP A 4 12.72 -9.37 -16.99
N LEU A 5 11.59 -9.25 -17.70
CA LEU A 5 10.31 -9.75 -17.24
C LEU A 5 10.34 -11.29 -17.04
N GLU A 6 11.05 -12.04 -17.85
CA GLU A 6 11.09 -13.51 -17.74
C GLU A 6 11.84 -13.94 -16.47
N ALA A 7 12.97 -13.30 -16.17
CA ALA A 7 13.71 -13.52 -14.94
C ALA A 7 12.86 -13.16 -13.70
N ILE A 8 12.08 -12.08 -13.76
CA ILE A 8 11.13 -11.70 -12.69
C ILE A 8 10.05 -12.78 -12.54
N ARG A 9 9.32 -13.11 -13.60
CA ARG A 9 8.19 -14.06 -13.56
C ARG A 9 8.58 -15.43 -13.06
N SER A 10 9.79 -15.90 -13.39
CA SER A 10 10.31 -17.21 -12.96
C SER A 10 10.41 -17.35 -11.43
N GLN A 11 10.44 -16.23 -10.69
CA GLN A 11 10.50 -16.22 -9.24
C GLN A 11 9.12 -16.41 -8.58
N PHE A 12 8.02 -16.33 -9.35
CA PHE A 12 6.64 -16.39 -8.85
C PHE A 12 5.94 -17.69 -9.30
N PRO A 13 5.99 -18.76 -8.50
CA PRO A 13 5.40 -20.05 -8.88
C PRO A 13 3.90 -19.98 -9.18
N GLY A 14 3.17 -19.07 -8.52
CA GLY A 14 1.74 -18.85 -8.74
C GLY A 14 1.40 -18.47 -10.18
N LEU A 15 2.31 -17.80 -10.91
CA LEU A 15 2.10 -17.40 -12.31
C LEU A 15 2.18 -18.55 -13.31
N ALA A 16 2.76 -19.69 -12.90
CA ALA A 16 2.83 -20.91 -13.74
C ALA A 16 1.59 -21.81 -13.61
N LEU A 17 0.66 -21.48 -12.71
CA LEU A 17 -0.54 -22.29 -12.49
C LEU A 17 -1.51 -22.16 -13.65
N THR A 18 -2.16 -23.29 -13.95
CA THR A 18 -3.20 -23.37 -15.01
C THR A 18 -4.45 -24.05 -14.46
N ASP A 19 -5.63 -23.66 -14.99
CA ASP A 19 -6.88 -24.36 -14.76
C ASP A 19 -7.40 -24.90 -16.10
N ASN A 20 -7.60 -26.20 -16.20
CA ASN A 20 -7.98 -26.89 -17.43
C ASN A 20 -7.09 -26.57 -18.65
N GLY A 21 -5.79 -26.36 -18.40
CA GLY A 21 -4.80 -26.03 -19.44
C GLY A 21 -4.73 -24.54 -19.80
N THR A 22 -5.58 -23.69 -19.23
CA THR A 22 -5.53 -22.23 -19.41
C THR A 22 -4.73 -21.59 -18.29
N ARG A 23 -3.77 -20.73 -18.63
CA ARG A 23 -2.96 -20.01 -17.62
C ARG A 23 -3.83 -19.02 -16.85
N ARG A 24 -3.42 -18.75 -15.61
CA ARG A 24 -4.02 -17.71 -14.78
C ARG A 24 -3.38 -16.35 -15.09
N ILE A 25 -4.21 -15.33 -15.22
CA ILE A 25 -3.77 -13.93 -15.35
C ILE A 25 -4.22 -13.18 -14.10
N TYR A 26 -3.25 -12.72 -13.32
CA TYR A 26 -3.50 -12.04 -12.04
C TYR A 26 -3.51 -10.53 -12.22
N PHE A 27 -4.71 -9.94 -12.17
CA PHE A 27 -4.92 -8.50 -12.18
C PHE A 27 -5.60 -7.99 -10.89
N ASP A 28 -5.76 -8.85 -9.89
CA ASP A 28 -6.26 -8.47 -8.57
C ASP A 28 -5.13 -8.13 -7.58
N ASN A 29 -4.01 -7.59 -8.07
CA ASN A 29 -2.86 -7.25 -7.26
C ASN A 29 -3.14 -6.19 -6.16
N PRO A 30 -4.04 -5.21 -6.35
CA PRO A 30 -4.40 -4.29 -5.27
C PRO A 30 -5.09 -4.96 -4.07
N ALA A 31 -5.64 -6.16 -4.23
CA ALA A 31 -6.17 -6.96 -3.11
C ALA A 31 -5.08 -7.81 -2.45
N GLY A 32 -4.07 -8.25 -3.21
CA GLY A 32 -2.90 -8.98 -2.72
C GLY A 32 -2.09 -9.56 -3.89
N THR A 33 -0.78 -9.40 -3.84
CA THR A 33 0.13 -9.86 -4.90
C THR A 33 0.46 -11.33 -4.76
N GLN A 34 0.98 -11.94 -5.84
CA GLN A 34 1.66 -13.22 -5.76
C GLN A 34 2.99 -13.06 -5.01
N VAL A 35 3.52 -14.17 -4.47
CA VAL A 35 4.68 -14.17 -3.57
C VAL A 35 5.86 -14.86 -4.27
N PRO A 36 7.07 -14.27 -4.28
CA PRO A 36 8.24 -14.92 -4.86
C PRO A 36 8.73 -16.07 -3.97
N VAL A 37 9.39 -17.04 -4.57
CA VAL A 37 9.85 -18.26 -3.90
C VAL A 37 10.76 -17.99 -2.71
N CYS A 38 11.60 -16.95 -2.79
CA CYS A 38 12.50 -16.57 -1.69
C CYS A 38 11.77 -16.22 -0.40
N VAL A 39 10.63 -15.54 -0.50
CA VAL A 39 9.80 -15.17 0.66
C VAL A 39 9.21 -16.42 1.31
N ALA A 40 8.59 -17.30 0.53
CA ALA A 40 8.03 -18.54 1.06
C ALA A 40 9.12 -19.44 1.69
N ALA A 41 10.30 -19.50 1.06
CA ALA A 41 11.45 -20.25 1.57
C ALA A 41 11.96 -19.69 2.91
N ALA A 42 12.08 -18.37 3.05
CA ALA A 42 12.49 -17.71 4.29
C ALA A 42 11.52 -17.98 5.43
N MET A 43 10.21 -17.93 5.16
CA MET A 43 9.17 -18.26 6.13
C MET A 43 9.27 -19.72 6.59
N ALA A 44 9.42 -20.64 5.64
CA ALA A 44 9.56 -22.07 5.96
C ALA A 44 10.85 -22.36 6.75
N ASP A 45 11.96 -21.75 6.38
CA ASP A 45 13.23 -21.90 7.11
C ASP A 45 13.11 -21.38 8.54
N CYS A 46 12.48 -20.21 8.75
CA CYS A 46 12.24 -19.67 10.09
C CYS A 46 11.45 -20.65 10.97
N LEU A 47 10.34 -21.19 10.47
CA LEU A 47 9.52 -22.16 11.20
C LEU A 47 10.26 -23.45 11.52
N MET A 48 11.10 -23.95 10.60
CA MET A 48 11.76 -25.24 10.76
C MET A 48 13.04 -25.17 11.60
N THR A 49 13.76 -24.05 11.58
CA THR A 49 15.13 -23.98 12.11
C THR A 49 15.36 -22.88 13.15
N LYS A 50 14.50 -21.84 13.22
CA LYS A 50 14.69 -20.63 14.06
C LYS A 50 13.49 -20.36 14.98
N ASN A 51 12.61 -21.35 15.18
CA ASN A 51 11.38 -21.18 15.93
C ASN A 51 11.64 -21.15 17.45
N ALA A 52 11.69 -19.96 18.03
CA ALA A 52 11.82 -19.71 19.45
C ALA A 52 11.29 -18.31 19.81
N ASN A 53 11.00 -18.07 21.11
CA ASN A 53 10.77 -16.71 21.61
C ASN A 53 12.06 -15.91 21.67
N LEU A 54 11.92 -14.59 21.67
CA LEU A 54 13.00 -13.61 21.73
C LEU A 54 13.61 -13.48 23.14
N GLY A 55 14.86 -12.99 23.22
CA GLY A 55 15.53 -12.61 24.46
C GLY A 55 16.11 -13.76 25.28
N GLY A 56 16.12 -14.99 24.75
CA GLY A 56 16.77 -16.14 25.40
C GLY A 56 18.26 -16.22 25.06
N TYR A 57 19.02 -16.90 25.94
CA TYR A 57 20.49 -17.01 25.79
C TYR A 57 20.94 -18.24 24.99
N PHE A 58 20.03 -18.89 24.29
CA PHE A 58 20.28 -20.12 23.51
C PHE A 58 20.13 -19.87 22.00
N ALA A 59 20.74 -20.72 21.20
CA ALA A 59 20.96 -20.47 19.77
C ALA A 59 19.67 -20.12 19.00
N SER A 60 18.58 -20.88 19.13
CA SER A 60 17.34 -20.61 18.38
C SER A 60 16.66 -19.29 18.78
N SER A 61 16.81 -18.84 20.05
CA SER A 61 16.30 -17.52 20.45
C SER A 61 17.14 -16.38 19.86
N LEU A 62 18.47 -16.53 19.85
CA LEU A 62 19.36 -15.57 19.19
C LEU A 62 19.14 -15.53 17.66
N ASP A 63 18.77 -16.67 17.06
CA ASP A 63 18.38 -16.71 15.64
C ASP A 63 17.05 -15.98 15.41
N ALA A 64 16.07 -16.15 16.28
CA ALA A 64 14.79 -15.42 16.22
C ALA A 64 14.99 -13.91 16.41
N ASP A 65 15.85 -13.48 17.35
CA ASP A 65 16.22 -12.07 17.52
C ASP A 65 16.79 -11.49 16.20
N ARG A 66 17.70 -12.22 15.53
CA ARG A 66 18.27 -11.79 14.24
C ARG A 66 17.22 -11.71 13.12
N VAL A 67 16.27 -12.63 13.07
CA VAL A 67 15.18 -12.59 12.09
C VAL A 67 14.34 -11.32 12.27
N VAL A 68 13.93 -11.02 13.50
CA VAL A 68 13.12 -9.83 13.79
C VAL A 68 13.90 -8.55 13.48
N GLN A 69 15.19 -8.49 13.88
CA GLN A 69 16.02 -7.32 13.61
C GLN A 69 16.25 -7.12 12.10
N SER A 70 16.51 -8.18 11.34
CA SER A 70 16.67 -8.09 9.88
C SER A 70 15.42 -7.55 9.18
N ALA A 71 14.21 -7.92 9.67
CA ALA A 71 12.98 -7.37 9.12
C ALA A 71 12.83 -5.86 9.41
N ARG A 72 13.24 -5.42 10.61
CA ARG A 72 13.22 -3.99 10.97
C ARG A 72 14.20 -3.19 10.13
N ASP A 73 15.43 -3.67 10.02
CA ASP A 73 16.48 -3.02 9.24
C ASP A 73 16.08 -2.93 7.76
N GLY A 74 15.56 -4.04 7.20
CA GLY A 74 15.04 -4.06 5.84
C GLY A 74 13.90 -3.07 5.61
N MET A 75 12.91 -3.01 6.51
CA MET A 75 11.83 -2.05 6.38
C MET A 75 12.28 -0.60 6.61
N ALA A 76 13.27 -0.37 7.47
CA ALA A 76 13.88 0.95 7.59
C ALA A 76 14.58 1.38 6.29
N ASP A 77 15.23 0.46 5.59
CA ASP A 77 15.81 0.72 4.27
C ASP A 77 14.73 0.94 3.20
N PHE A 78 13.65 0.16 3.23
CA PHE A 78 12.53 0.27 2.28
C PHE A 78 11.79 1.61 2.37
N LEU A 79 11.61 2.13 3.59
CA LEU A 79 10.88 3.38 3.86
C LEU A 79 11.78 4.61 4.01
N ASN A 80 13.09 4.48 3.91
CA ASN A 80 14.07 5.50 4.31
C ASN A 80 13.84 6.01 5.74
N ALA A 81 13.54 5.09 6.68
CA ALA A 81 13.42 5.45 8.09
C ALA A 81 14.80 5.80 8.69
N PRO A 82 14.86 6.79 9.62
CA PRO A 82 16.12 7.16 10.30
C PRO A 82 16.68 6.03 11.17
N ALA A 83 15.78 5.26 11.82
CA ALA A 83 16.13 4.20 12.74
C ALA A 83 15.18 3.00 12.61
N SER A 84 15.70 1.80 12.82
CA SER A 84 14.89 0.58 12.69
C SER A 84 13.96 0.34 13.88
N ASP A 85 14.18 0.96 15.02
CA ASP A 85 13.28 0.93 16.18
C ASP A 85 12.01 1.80 16.00
N GLU A 86 11.96 2.64 14.97
CA GLU A 86 10.76 3.34 14.54
C GLU A 86 9.81 2.45 13.70
N ILE A 87 10.22 1.22 13.38
CA ILE A 87 9.41 0.24 12.64
C ILE A 87 8.64 -0.64 13.61
N ILE A 88 7.32 -0.60 13.53
CA ILE A 88 6.39 -1.36 14.35
C ILE A 88 5.71 -2.42 13.47
N PHE A 89 5.65 -3.66 13.93
CA PHE A 89 4.95 -4.74 13.23
C PHE A 89 3.61 -5.08 13.88
N GLY A 90 2.67 -5.54 13.06
CA GLY A 90 1.38 -6.03 13.48
C GLY A 90 0.75 -6.95 12.44
N GLN A 91 -0.46 -7.43 12.71
CA GLN A 91 -1.11 -8.41 11.83
C GLN A 91 -1.44 -7.84 10.43
N ASN A 92 -1.84 -6.59 10.34
CA ASN A 92 -2.15 -5.85 9.11
C ASN A 92 -2.30 -4.37 9.45
N MET A 93 -2.30 -3.52 8.42
CA MET A 93 -2.48 -2.07 8.56
C MET A 93 -3.73 -1.72 9.37
N THR A 94 -4.87 -2.31 9.07
CA THR A 94 -6.16 -2.01 9.73
C THR A 94 -6.10 -2.21 11.24
N THR A 95 -5.53 -3.34 11.68
CA THR A 95 -5.34 -3.64 13.11
C THR A 95 -4.40 -2.65 13.78
N ILE A 96 -3.31 -2.28 13.11
CA ILE A 96 -2.35 -1.27 13.59
C ILE A 96 -3.06 0.08 13.75
N THR A 97 -3.81 0.52 12.74
CA THR A 97 -4.54 1.80 12.79
C THR A 97 -5.57 1.81 13.93
N LEU A 98 -6.36 0.75 14.09
CA LEU A 98 -7.31 0.61 15.20
C LEU A 98 -6.62 0.61 16.57
N HIS A 99 -5.42 0.05 16.67
CA HIS A 99 -4.65 0.05 17.91
C HIS A 99 -4.03 1.43 18.20
N LEU A 100 -3.33 2.01 17.21
CA LEU A 100 -2.65 3.30 17.36
C LEU A 100 -3.64 4.45 17.59
N SER A 101 -4.83 4.41 16.99
CA SER A 101 -5.85 5.44 17.18
C SER A 101 -6.22 5.64 18.65
N ARG A 102 -6.17 4.58 19.46
CA ARG A 102 -6.43 4.68 20.91
C ARG A 102 -5.34 5.44 21.64
N SER A 103 -4.07 5.27 21.26
CA SER A 103 -2.95 6.02 21.84
C SER A 103 -3.00 7.49 21.42
N ILE A 104 -3.25 7.76 20.14
CA ILE A 104 -3.44 9.13 19.62
C ILE A 104 -4.64 9.80 20.33
N GLY A 105 -5.74 9.07 20.50
CA GLY A 105 -6.94 9.58 21.14
C GLY A 105 -6.74 10.12 22.57
N ARG A 106 -5.70 9.64 23.29
CA ARG A 106 -5.38 10.18 24.62
C ARG A 106 -4.83 11.60 24.61
N LEU A 107 -4.36 12.08 23.47
CA LEU A 107 -3.92 13.46 23.28
C LEU A 107 -5.07 14.38 22.88
N LEU A 108 -6.22 13.84 22.46
CA LEU A 108 -7.33 14.58 21.89
C LEU A 108 -8.41 14.90 22.95
N ARG A 109 -9.18 15.94 22.69
CA ARG A 109 -10.24 16.45 23.58
C ARG A 109 -11.53 16.65 22.79
N PRO A 110 -12.72 16.58 23.43
CA PRO A 110 -13.97 16.92 22.78
C PRO A 110 -13.91 18.27 22.06
N GLY A 111 -14.38 18.29 20.80
CA GLY A 111 -14.32 19.46 19.94
C GLY A 111 -13.01 19.66 19.16
N ASP A 112 -11.96 18.86 19.39
CA ASP A 112 -10.82 18.81 18.48
C ASP A 112 -11.26 18.24 17.12
N GLU A 113 -10.51 18.56 16.06
CA GLU A 113 -10.87 18.22 14.69
C GLU A 113 -9.89 17.21 14.07
N ILE A 114 -10.43 16.27 13.31
CA ILE A 114 -9.69 15.33 12.47
C ILE A 114 -10.08 15.57 11.01
N VAL A 115 -9.08 15.74 10.13
CA VAL A 115 -9.31 15.80 8.69
C VAL A 115 -9.16 14.38 8.12
N LEU A 116 -10.20 13.89 7.45
CA LEU A 116 -10.21 12.61 6.72
C LEU A 116 -10.47 12.88 5.25
N SER A 117 -9.87 12.09 4.36
CA SER A 117 -10.09 12.25 2.93
C SER A 117 -11.26 11.39 2.42
N GLN A 118 -11.93 11.86 1.36
CA GLN A 118 -12.93 11.08 0.63
C GLN A 118 -12.31 10.15 -0.41
N MET A 119 -10.98 10.07 -0.50
CA MET A 119 -10.28 9.23 -1.48
C MET A 119 -9.70 7.94 -0.86
N ASP A 120 -9.88 7.74 0.43
CA ASP A 120 -9.18 6.70 1.18
C ASP A 120 -9.90 5.34 1.18
N HIS A 121 -9.10 4.32 1.41
CA HIS A 121 -9.58 3.02 1.84
C HIS A 121 -10.18 3.12 3.24
N ASP A 122 -11.29 2.42 3.50
CA ASP A 122 -12.04 2.51 4.76
C ASP A 122 -11.23 2.12 6.01
N ALA A 123 -10.14 1.38 5.85
CA ALA A 123 -9.19 1.09 6.93
C ALA A 123 -8.45 2.35 7.43
N ASN A 124 -8.36 3.42 6.63
CA ASN A 124 -7.85 4.72 7.02
C ASN A 124 -8.97 5.76 7.27
N VAL A 125 -10.21 5.35 7.29
CA VAL A 125 -11.38 6.20 7.57
C VAL A 125 -12.06 5.75 8.85
N TRP A 126 -12.57 4.52 8.85
CA TRP A 126 -13.46 4.05 9.92
C TRP A 126 -12.85 4.00 11.32
N PRO A 127 -11.57 3.64 11.53
CA PRO A 127 -10.94 3.73 12.84
C PRO A 127 -10.99 5.14 13.45
N TRP A 128 -10.81 6.16 12.61
CA TRP A 128 -10.84 7.56 13.03
C TRP A 128 -12.27 8.06 13.27
N VAL A 129 -13.25 7.60 12.47
CA VAL A 129 -14.68 7.85 12.71
C VAL A 129 -15.12 7.25 14.04
N LEU A 130 -14.69 6.03 14.36
CA LEU A 130 -14.97 5.41 15.67
C LEU A 130 -14.33 6.21 16.81
N LEU A 131 -13.08 6.63 16.66
CA LEU A 131 -12.40 7.46 17.64
C LEU A 131 -13.12 8.80 17.84
N ALA A 132 -13.49 9.47 16.74
CA ALA A 132 -14.20 10.74 16.78
C ALA A 132 -15.55 10.63 17.51
N ARG A 133 -16.29 9.56 17.24
CA ARG A 133 -17.54 9.27 17.94
C ARG A 133 -17.32 9.03 19.44
N ASP A 134 -16.31 8.26 19.80
CA ASP A 134 -16.05 7.88 21.20
C ASP A 134 -15.53 9.05 22.04
N LEU A 135 -14.90 10.06 21.43
CA LEU A 135 -14.28 11.22 22.09
C LEU A 135 -14.97 12.55 21.78
N GLU A 136 -16.10 12.55 21.07
CA GLU A 136 -16.83 13.77 20.66
C GLU A 136 -15.94 14.74 19.84
N LEU A 137 -15.17 14.19 18.86
CA LEU A 137 -14.35 14.97 17.95
C LEU A 137 -15.15 15.34 16.71
N GLU A 138 -14.72 16.41 16.03
CA GLU A 138 -15.30 16.86 14.77
C GLU A 138 -14.53 16.28 13.58
N ILE A 139 -15.23 15.69 12.60
CA ILE A 139 -14.64 15.22 11.36
C ILE A 139 -14.80 16.28 10.27
N ARG A 140 -13.67 16.65 9.65
CA ARG A 140 -13.61 17.50 8.47
C ARG A 140 -13.25 16.62 7.26
N TRP A 141 -14.11 16.62 6.25
CA TRP A 141 -13.87 15.79 5.06
C TRP A 141 -13.15 16.58 3.97
N LEU A 142 -11.99 16.10 3.53
CA LEU A 142 -11.28 16.62 2.37
C LEU A 142 -11.87 15.94 1.12
N PRO A 143 -12.62 16.68 0.28
CA PRO A 143 -13.16 16.17 -0.96
C PRO A 143 -12.07 16.07 -2.02
N PHE A 144 -12.33 15.28 -3.07
CA PHE A 144 -11.55 15.30 -4.30
C PHE A 144 -12.42 15.75 -5.47
N ASP A 145 -11.79 16.33 -6.48
CA ASP A 145 -12.47 16.71 -7.71
C ASP A 145 -12.72 15.47 -8.60
N LYS A 146 -13.95 15.32 -9.11
CA LYS A 146 -14.39 14.15 -9.87
C LYS A 146 -13.87 14.09 -11.30
N GLU A 147 -13.37 15.19 -11.83
CA GLU A 147 -12.86 15.31 -13.20
C GLU A 147 -11.34 15.07 -13.21
N SER A 148 -10.62 15.72 -12.29
CA SER A 148 -9.17 15.56 -12.15
C SER A 148 -8.78 14.36 -11.30
N PHE A 149 -9.66 13.88 -10.42
CA PHE A 149 -9.40 12.86 -9.40
C PHE A 149 -8.29 13.27 -8.42
N GLU A 150 -8.15 14.54 -8.12
CA GLU A 150 -7.12 15.10 -7.23
C GLU A 150 -7.74 15.90 -6.08
N PHE A 151 -6.97 16.10 -5.03
CA PHE A 151 -7.33 17.04 -3.96
C PHE A 151 -7.03 18.48 -4.38
N ASP A 152 -7.92 19.39 -4.03
CA ASP A 152 -7.63 20.81 -4.01
C ASP A 152 -7.00 21.18 -2.67
N LEU A 153 -5.74 21.60 -2.68
CA LEU A 153 -5.01 21.95 -1.46
C LEU A 153 -5.47 23.27 -0.86
N ASP A 154 -6.11 24.16 -1.61
CA ASP A 154 -6.72 25.38 -1.08
C ASP A 154 -7.95 25.02 -0.23
N VAL A 155 -8.72 23.99 -0.63
CA VAL A 155 -9.80 23.43 0.20
C VAL A 155 -9.25 22.81 1.49
N LEU A 156 -8.11 22.15 1.45
CA LEU A 156 -7.46 21.63 2.65
C LEU A 156 -7.06 22.78 3.60
N ASP A 157 -6.54 23.89 3.07
CA ASP A 157 -6.18 25.07 3.86
C ASP A 157 -7.41 25.68 4.56
N GLU A 158 -8.60 25.66 3.94
CA GLU A 158 -9.87 26.08 4.56
C GLU A 158 -10.39 25.10 5.62
N LEU A 159 -10.08 23.82 5.50
CA LEU A 159 -10.49 22.78 6.47
C LEU A 159 -9.61 22.78 7.73
N ILE A 160 -8.36 23.22 7.63
CA ILE A 160 -7.44 23.29 8.77
C ILE A 160 -7.79 24.49 9.65
N THR A 161 -8.01 24.24 10.95
CA THR A 161 -8.29 25.26 11.95
C THR A 161 -7.34 25.13 13.15
N GLU A 162 -7.46 26.06 14.11
CA GLU A 162 -6.72 25.98 15.37
C GLU A 162 -7.06 24.72 16.21
N ARG A 163 -8.16 24.04 15.89
CA ARG A 163 -8.61 22.81 16.56
C ARG A 163 -8.18 21.53 15.82
N THR A 164 -7.64 21.63 14.63
CA THR A 164 -7.16 20.47 13.87
C THR A 164 -5.99 19.82 14.60
N ARG A 165 -6.09 18.51 14.87
CA ARG A 165 -5.07 17.75 15.60
C ARG A 165 -4.48 16.61 14.79
N LEU A 166 -5.21 16.13 13.79
CA LEU A 166 -4.79 14.98 12.99
C LEU A 166 -5.33 15.12 11.57
N ILE A 167 -4.48 14.79 10.60
CA ILE A 167 -4.83 14.69 9.18
C ILE A 167 -4.49 13.29 8.70
N CYS A 168 -5.49 12.53 8.25
CA CYS A 168 -5.34 11.15 7.78
C CYS A 168 -5.66 11.09 6.29
N VAL A 169 -4.68 10.71 5.46
CA VAL A 169 -4.84 10.60 4.01
C VAL A 169 -4.07 9.41 3.44
N GLY A 170 -4.61 8.78 2.40
CA GLY A 170 -3.91 7.78 1.62
C GLY A 170 -2.90 8.40 0.67
N SER A 171 -1.73 7.79 0.56
CA SER A 171 -0.72 8.19 -0.42
C SER A 171 -1.17 7.90 -1.86
N ALA A 172 -1.96 6.82 -2.05
CA ALA A 172 -2.58 6.49 -3.33
C ALA A 172 -3.97 5.91 -3.12
N SER A 173 -4.90 6.26 -4.01
CA SER A 173 -6.25 5.68 -4.01
C SER A 173 -6.22 4.23 -4.50
N ASN A 174 -6.83 3.34 -3.72
CA ASN A 174 -6.95 1.92 -4.07
C ASN A 174 -8.09 1.65 -5.09
N LEU A 175 -8.84 2.68 -5.51
CA LEU A 175 -9.86 2.59 -6.55
C LEU A 175 -9.45 3.36 -7.81
N THR A 176 -9.14 4.66 -7.69
CA THR A 176 -8.81 5.51 -8.84
C THR A 176 -7.34 5.39 -9.29
N GLY A 177 -6.48 4.92 -8.41
CA GLY A 177 -5.04 4.86 -8.63
C GLY A 177 -4.32 6.21 -8.47
N THR A 178 -5.02 7.30 -8.17
CA THR A 178 -4.44 8.62 -8.00
C THR A 178 -3.38 8.63 -6.90
N LEU A 179 -2.20 9.19 -7.18
CA LEU A 179 -1.18 9.55 -6.19
C LEU A 179 -1.49 10.94 -5.63
N ASN A 180 -1.57 11.04 -4.31
CA ASN A 180 -1.83 12.30 -3.62
C ASN A 180 -0.52 13.01 -3.26
N ASP A 181 -0.50 14.34 -3.29
CA ASP A 181 0.64 15.14 -2.83
C ASP A 181 0.72 15.13 -1.30
N ILE A 182 1.07 13.97 -0.75
CA ILE A 182 1.18 13.77 0.70
C ILE A 182 2.27 14.64 1.32
N LYS A 183 3.31 15.03 0.58
CA LYS A 183 4.35 15.93 1.06
C LYS A 183 3.79 17.31 1.35
N ALA A 184 3.02 17.87 0.43
CA ALA A 184 2.36 19.15 0.62
C ALA A 184 1.30 19.10 1.74
N ILE A 185 0.57 17.98 1.88
CA ILE A 185 -0.41 17.76 2.94
C ILE A 185 0.30 17.68 4.31
N CYS A 186 1.38 16.92 4.44
CA CYS A 186 2.16 16.80 5.68
C CYS A 186 2.80 18.14 6.10
N ALA A 187 3.25 18.94 5.13
CA ALA A 187 3.76 20.29 5.41
C ALA A 187 2.69 21.19 6.03
N ARG A 188 1.44 21.12 5.54
CA ARG A 188 0.29 21.86 6.09
C ARG A 188 -0.10 21.38 7.50
N ALA A 189 -0.15 20.05 7.69
CA ALA A 189 -0.39 19.44 9.00
C ALA A 189 0.63 19.97 10.02
N ARG A 190 1.91 19.91 9.69
CA ARG A 190 3.00 20.39 10.56
C ARG A 190 2.90 21.89 10.85
N ALA A 191 2.58 22.72 9.85
CA ALA A 191 2.41 24.17 10.03
C ALA A 191 1.26 24.51 10.99
N ALA A 192 0.22 23.68 11.02
CA ALA A 192 -0.92 23.80 11.93
C ALA A 192 -0.69 23.17 13.31
N GLY A 193 0.44 22.48 13.53
CA GLY A 193 0.69 21.71 14.74
C GLY A 193 -0.17 20.45 14.87
N ALA A 194 -0.70 19.94 13.75
CA ALA A 194 -1.46 18.70 13.67
C ALA A 194 -0.53 17.54 13.29
N MET A 195 -0.85 16.35 13.78
CA MET A 195 -0.20 15.11 13.35
C MET A 195 -0.67 14.71 11.94
N SER A 196 0.19 14.02 11.19
CA SER A 196 -0.12 13.42 9.89
C SER A 196 -0.02 11.90 9.94
N PHE A 197 -1.07 11.21 9.49
CA PHE A 197 -1.12 9.75 9.37
C PHE A 197 -1.36 9.37 7.90
N ILE A 198 -0.36 8.72 7.30
CA ILE A 198 -0.35 8.41 5.87
C ILE A 198 -0.56 6.90 5.66
N ASP A 199 -1.63 6.56 4.94
CA ASP A 199 -1.84 5.21 4.44
C ASP A 199 -1.07 5.00 3.13
N GLY A 200 0.06 4.28 3.21
CA GLY A 200 0.89 3.93 2.07
C GLY A 200 0.63 2.54 1.51
N VAL A 201 -0.44 1.85 1.93
CA VAL A 201 -0.72 0.46 1.50
C VAL A 201 -0.76 0.31 -0.01
N GLN A 202 -1.36 1.28 -0.71
CA GLN A 202 -1.51 1.22 -2.17
C GLN A 202 -0.34 1.84 -2.92
N SER A 203 0.47 2.69 -2.30
CA SER A 203 1.64 3.32 -2.96
C SER A 203 2.92 2.52 -2.77
N ALA A 204 3.12 1.92 -1.59
CA ALA A 204 4.35 1.20 -1.25
C ALA A 204 4.76 0.07 -2.22
N PRO A 205 3.85 -0.64 -2.92
CA PRO A 205 4.23 -1.61 -3.96
C PRO A 205 4.87 -0.99 -5.21
N HIS A 206 4.63 0.30 -5.48
CA HIS A 206 4.76 0.89 -6.82
C HIS A 206 5.77 2.01 -6.91
N ILE A 207 5.97 2.78 -5.84
CA ILE A 207 6.85 3.96 -5.84
C ILE A 207 7.88 3.89 -4.70
N PRO A 208 9.07 4.47 -4.87
CA PRO A 208 10.00 4.64 -3.75
C PRO A 208 9.34 5.43 -2.62
N VAL A 209 9.52 4.96 -1.38
CA VAL A 209 8.98 5.65 -0.19
C VAL A 209 10.11 6.27 0.61
N ASP A 210 10.04 7.58 0.81
CA ASP A 210 10.97 8.33 1.65
C ASP A 210 10.17 9.08 2.73
N VAL A 211 10.02 8.46 3.90
CA VAL A 211 9.24 9.04 5.01
C VAL A 211 9.87 10.32 5.56
N GLN A 212 11.20 10.51 5.39
CA GLN A 212 11.89 11.71 5.81
C GLN A 212 11.60 12.87 4.85
N ASP A 213 11.60 12.62 3.54
CA ASP A 213 11.25 13.63 2.53
C ASP A 213 9.75 13.96 2.53
N ILE A 214 8.88 12.96 2.68
CA ILE A 214 7.43 13.14 2.88
C ILE A 214 7.17 14.00 4.11
N GLY A 215 7.92 13.78 5.16
CA GLY A 215 7.83 14.53 6.40
C GLY A 215 6.57 14.24 7.21
N CYS A 216 5.98 13.06 7.08
CA CYS A 216 4.84 12.60 7.88
C CYS A 216 5.25 12.25 9.32
N ASP A 217 4.25 12.09 10.19
CA ASP A 217 4.46 11.60 11.54
C ASP A 217 4.29 10.10 11.64
N PHE A 218 3.36 9.54 10.83
CA PHE A 218 3.13 8.12 10.72
C PHE A 218 2.95 7.72 9.25
N PHE A 219 3.51 6.57 8.88
CA PHE A 219 3.32 5.93 7.59
C PHE A 219 3.02 4.44 7.80
N VAL A 220 1.92 3.95 7.25
CA VAL A 220 1.48 2.57 7.45
C VAL A 220 1.33 1.84 6.12
N CYS A 221 1.75 0.57 6.07
CA CYS A 221 1.58 -0.29 4.90
C CYS A 221 1.37 -1.76 5.30
N SER A 222 1.19 -2.64 4.32
CA SER A 222 1.02 -4.07 4.53
C SER A 222 1.80 -4.86 3.47
N SER A 223 2.69 -5.74 3.91
CA SER A 223 3.64 -6.43 3.03
C SER A 223 3.00 -7.33 1.97
N TYR A 224 1.81 -7.87 2.20
CA TYR A 224 1.11 -8.70 1.22
C TYR A 224 0.66 -7.92 -0.05
N LYS A 225 0.77 -6.60 -0.04
CA LYS A 225 0.55 -5.74 -1.21
C LYS A 225 1.81 -5.60 -2.06
N PHE A 226 2.99 -5.80 -1.46
CA PHE A 226 4.28 -5.71 -2.12
C PHE A 226 5.08 -7.02 -2.00
N PHE A 227 4.43 -8.14 -2.40
CA PHE A 227 5.02 -9.48 -2.59
C PHE A 227 5.42 -10.21 -1.31
N GLY A 228 5.07 -9.69 -0.14
CA GLY A 228 5.37 -10.25 1.17
C GLY A 228 4.23 -11.06 1.79
N PRO A 229 4.40 -11.52 3.02
CA PRO A 229 3.36 -12.20 3.80
C PRO A 229 2.29 -11.22 4.33
N HIS A 230 1.21 -11.76 4.91
CA HIS A 230 0.15 -10.96 5.54
C HIS A 230 0.63 -10.38 6.88
N GLN A 231 1.33 -9.24 6.81
CA GLN A 231 1.81 -8.49 7.95
C GLN A 231 1.60 -6.99 7.72
N GLY A 232 1.29 -6.26 8.79
CA GLY A 232 1.25 -4.80 8.80
C GLY A 232 2.57 -4.22 9.27
N ILE A 233 2.91 -3.08 8.72
CA ILE A 233 4.09 -2.28 9.07
C ILE A 233 3.64 -0.85 9.33
N LEU A 234 4.08 -0.28 10.44
CA LEU A 234 3.95 1.14 10.76
C LEU A 234 5.35 1.68 10.97
N TRP A 235 5.67 2.76 10.30
CA TRP A 235 6.72 3.67 10.70
C TRP A 235 6.10 4.86 11.42
N GLY A 236 6.74 5.34 12.48
CA GLY A 236 6.35 6.57 13.13
C GLY A 236 7.58 7.29 13.69
N ARG A 237 7.54 8.62 13.65
CA ARG A 237 8.63 9.45 14.12
C ARG A 237 8.81 9.28 15.63
N SER A 238 10.04 9.05 16.09
CA SER A 238 10.35 8.81 17.50
C SER A 238 9.81 9.89 18.43
N GLU A 239 9.96 11.17 18.06
CA GLU A 239 9.50 12.31 18.88
C GLU A 239 7.97 12.37 19.01
N VAL A 240 7.23 11.77 18.06
CA VAL A 240 5.78 11.67 18.13
C VAL A 240 5.39 10.47 18.98
N PHE A 241 6.05 9.33 18.82
CA PHE A 241 5.83 8.17 19.67
C PHE A 241 6.08 8.45 21.16
N GLU A 242 7.09 9.28 21.49
CA GLU A 242 7.39 9.67 22.88
C GLU A 242 6.24 10.43 23.55
N GLN A 243 5.35 11.04 22.77
CA GLN A 243 4.17 11.74 23.29
C GLN A 243 2.98 10.80 23.52
N LEU A 244 3.01 9.58 22.97
CA LEU A 244 1.90 8.66 23.02
C LEU A 244 2.01 7.71 24.23
N GLU A 245 0.89 7.48 24.88
CA GLU A 245 0.77 6.41 25.87
C GLU A 245 0.36 5.10 25.15
N PRO A 246 1.26 4.07 25.10
CA PRO A 246 0.96 2.85 24.38
C PRO A 246 -0.07 1.97 25.11
N TYR A 247 -0.99 1.40 24.35
CA TYR A 247 -1.91 0.38 24.84
C TYR A 247 -1.22 -0.98 24.85
N LYS A 248 -0.52 -1.29 25.95
CA LYS A 248 0.26 -2.52 26.10
C LYS A 248 -0.04 -3.24 27.41
N VAL A 249 0.26 -4.54 27.48
CA VAL A 249 0.22 -5.28 28.74
C VAL A 249 1.40 -4.87 29.63
N ARG A 250 1.23 -4.96 30.96
CA ARG A 250 2.19 -4.47 31.95
C ARG A 250 3.62 -4.99 31.79
N PRO A 251 3.86 -6.29 31.47
CA PRO A 251 5.23 -6.81 31.34
C PRO A 251 5.88 -6.48 29.99
N SER A 252 5.16 -5.94 29.01
CA SER A 252 5.76 -5.51 27.74
C SER A 252 6.77 -4.38 27.98
N PRO A 253 7.92 -4.36 27.27
CA PRO A 253 8.90 -3.28 27.38
C PRO A 253 8.29 -1.90 27.21
N ALA A 254 8.94 -0.88 27.76
CA ALA A 254 8.49 0.51 27.62
C ALA A 254 9.09 1.20 26.39
N GLU A 255 10.17 0.63 25.87
CA GLU A 255 10.95 1.18 24.78
C GLU A 255 10.34 0.82 23.42
N LEU A 256 10.58 1.66 22.41
CA LEU A 256 10.33 1.35 21.01
C LEU A 256 11.20 0.16 20.56
N PRO A 257 10.71 -0.65 19.66
CA PRO A 257 9.37 -0.69 19.07
C PRO A 257 8.36 -1.46 19.92
N TRP A 258 8.81 -2.17 20.94
CA TRP A 258 8.11 -3.19 21.72
C TRP A 258 6.85 -2.68 22.41
N CYS A 259 6.82 -1.39 22.78
CA CYS A 259 5.69 -0.82 23.49
C CYS A 259 4.43 -0.67 22.62
N PHE A 260 4.58 -0.64 21.29
CA PHE A 260 3.44 -0.57 20.35
C PHE A 260 3.15 -1.90 19.65
N GLU A 261 3.94 -2.94 19.88
CA GLU A 261 3.68 -4.29 19.40
C GLU A 261 2.87 -5.11 20.43
N THR A 262 1.79 -5.74 19.98
CA THR A 262 0.89 -6.48 20.85
C THR A 262 1.17 -7.98 20.79
N GLY A 263 1.73 -8.52 21.89
CA GLY A 263 2.06 -9.94 22.01
C GLY A 263 3.26 -10.37 21.16
N THR A 264 3.46 -11.68 21.10
CA THR A 264 4.52 -12.28 20.27
C THR A 264 4.17 -12.10 18.79
N GLN A 265 5.11 -11.56 18.04
CA GLN A 265 4.96 -11.35 16.60
C GLN A 265 5.10 -12.68 15.82
N SER A 266 4.64 -12.70 14.56
CA SER A 266 4.86 -13.81 13.63
C SER A 266 6.29 -13.73 13.11
N HIS A 267 7.23 -14.44 13.74
CA HIS A 267 8.65 -14.39 13.36
C HIS A 267 8.86 -14.91 11.94
N GLU A 268 8.12 -15.94 11.53
CA GLU A 268 8.13 -16.43 10.13
C GLU A 268 7.60 -15.37 9.15
N GLY A 269 6.59 -14.59 9.53
CA GLY A 269 6.10 -13.46 8.74
C GLY A 269 7.17 -12.37 8.61
N LEU A 270 7.89 -12.08 9.68
CA LEU A 270 9.00 -11.12 9.68
C LEU A 270 10.17 -11.61 8.81
N ALA A 271 10.50 -12.92 8.84
CA ALA A 271 11.46 -13.52 7.92
C ALA A 271 11.04 -13.31 6.45
N GLY A 272 9.74 -13.45 6.16
CA GLY A 272 9.18 -13.17 4.85
C GLY A 272 9.29 -11.71 4.45
N ILE A 273 9.09 -10.75 5.38
CA ILE A 273 9.28 -9.32 5.11
C ILE A 273 10.74 -9.02 4.75
N ALA A 274 11.71 -9.51 5.54
CA ALA A 274 13.13 -9.34 5.23
C ALA A 274 13.46 -9.85 3.81
N ALA A 275 12.99 -11.07 3.48
CA ALA A 275 13.19 -11.65 2.15
C ALA A 275 12.48 -10.87 1.03
N THR A 276 11.38 -10.17 1.34
CA THR A 276 10.71 -9.28 0.37
C THR A 276 11.58 -8.06 0.07
N VAL A 277 12.20 -7.45 1.07
CA VAL A 277 13.12 -6.33 0.88
C VAL A 277 14.37 -6.78 0.12
N ASP A 278 14.91 -7.96 0.44
CA ASP A 278 16.02 -8.57 -0.30
C ASP A 278 15.67 -8.81 -1.77
N TYR A 279 14.42 -9.20 -2.07
CA TYR A 279 13.94 -9.36 -3.44
C TYR A 279 14.00 -8.04 -4.23
N PHE A 280 13.53 -6.91 -3.63
CA PHE A 280 13.66 -5.60 -4.26
C PHE A 280 15.13 -5.18 -4.42
N ALA A 281 15.95 -5.38 -3.41
CA ALA A 281 17.38 -5.07 -3.48
C ALA A 281 18.08 -5.84 -4.61
N LEU A 282 17.71 -7.12 -4.82
CA LEU A 282 18.24 -7.94 -5.91
C LEU A 282 17.86 -7.37 -7.29
N ILE A 283 16.63 -6.87 -7.47
CA ILE A 283 16.22 -6.17 -8.70
C ILE A 283 17.08 -4.93 -8.89
N GLY A 284 17.25 -4.11 -7.84
CA GLY A 284 18.09 -2.91 -7.87
C GLY A 284 19.52 -3.21 -8.28
N GLN A 285 20.11 -4.25 -7.70
CA GLN A 285 21.46 -4.68 -7.99
C GLN A 285 21.63 -5.23 -9.41
N SER A 286 20.65 -5.99 -9.92
CA SER A 286 20.79 -6.74 -11.19
C SER A 286 20.24 -5.99 -12.39
N MET A 287 19.20 -5.16 -12.25
CA MET A 287 18.44 -4.57 -13.36
C MET A 287 18.41 -3.03 -13.34
N ALA A 288 18.46 -2.38 -12.16
CA ALA A 288 18.28 -0.95 -12.02
C ALA A 288 19.59 -0.14 -12.01
N GLN A 289 20.60 -0.55 -12.79
CA GLN A 289 21.90 0.12 -12.81
C GLN A 289 21.82 1.59 -13.27
N ALA A 290 20.87 1.92 -14.14
CA ALA A 290 20.67 3.30 -14.60
C ALA A 290 20.03 4.19 -13.50
N GLN A 291 19.18 3.61 -12.66
CA GLN A 291 18.48 4.30 -11.57
C GLN A 291 19.36 4.48 -10.32
N LEU A 292 20.38 3.65 -10.12
CA LEU A 292 21.24 3.74 -8.92
C LEU A 292 21.80 5.15 -8.71
N GLY A 293 22.18 5.84 -9.80
CA GLY A 293 22.70 7.20 -9.72
C GLY A 293 21.70 8.25 -9.21
N ASN A 294 20.41 8.00 -9.35
CA ASN A 294 19.35 8.89 -8.83
C ASN A 294 19.25 8.83 -7.30
N TRP A 295 19.87 7.81 -6.69
CA TRP A 295 19.81 7.51 -5.26
C TRP A 295 21.19 7.50 -4.59
N ASP A 296 22.14 8.27 -5.13
CA ASP A 296 23.53 8.37 -4.63
C ASP A 296 23.64 8.86 -3.18
N GLN A 297 22.60 9.51 -2.65
CA GLN A 297 22.50 9.89 -1.24
C GLN A 297 22.35 8.68 -0.31
N PHE A 298 21.94 7.51 -0.82
CA PHE A 298 21.78 6.26 -0.09
C PHE A 298 22.93 5.29 -0.41
N GLN A 299 23.07 4.25 0.41
CA GLN A 299 24.08 3.21 0.24
C GLN A 299 23.48 1.82 0.51
N GLY A 300 24.11 0.78 -0.03
CA GLY A 300 23.77 -0.61 0.25
C GLY A 300 22.36 -0.99 -0.17
N GLN A 301 21.65 -1.71 0.70
CA GLN A 301 20.30 -2.20 0.43
C GLN A 301 19.31 -1.07 0.18
N ARG A 302 19.37 0.02 0.95
CA ARG A 302 18.52 1.20 0.78
C ARG A 302 18.59 1.79 -0.63
N GLN A 303 19.80 2.02 -1.14
CA GLN A 303 19.99 2.50 -2.52
C GLN A 303 19.41 1.54 -3.55
N GLN A 304 19.68 0.24 -3.38
CA GLN A 304 19.22 -0.80 -4.31
C GLN A 304 17.69 -0.90 -4.34
N VAL A 305 17.04 -0.85 -3.19
CA VAL A 305 15.58 -0.90 -3.08
C VAL A 305 14.94 0.29 -3.78
N HIS A 306 15.41 1.52 -3.52
CA HIS A 306 14.84 2.72 -4.13
C HIS A 306 15.05 2.74 -5.64
N ALA A 307 16.22 2.33 -6.12
CA ALA A 307 16.48 2.19 -7.56
C ALA A 307 15.60 1.12 -8.22
N ALA A 308 15.34 0.00 -7.52
CA ALA A 308 14.42 -1.03 -7.99
C ALA A 308 13.00 -0.49 -8.13
N MET A 309 12.52 0.23 -7.11
CA MET A 309 11.17 0.79 -7.11
C MET A 309 10.97 1.82 -8.23
N GLU A 310 11.96 2.66 -8.52
CA GLU A 310 11.93 3.58 -9.66
C GLU A 310 11.84 2.82 -10.99
N LEU A 311 12.67 1.79 -11.19
CA LEU A 311 12.62 0.95 -12.40
C LEU A 311 11.26 0.24 -12.55
N ILE A 312 10.72 -0.28 -11.45
CA ILE A 312 9.42 -0.94 -11.41
C ILE A 312 8.32 0.04 -11.81
N PHE A 313 8.32 1.23 -11.23
CA PHE A 313 7.35 2.28 -11.55
C PHE A 313 7.33 2.62 -13.04
N ASP A 314 8.50 2.84 -13.63
CA ASP A 314 8.63 3.13 -15.07
C ASP A 314 8.02 2.02 -15.94
N TYR A 315 8.29 0.78 -15.58
CA TYR A 315 7.73 -0.37 -16.28
C TYR A 315 6.21 -0.48 -16.10
N GLU A 316 5.73 -0.33 -14.88
CA GLU A 316 4.29 -0.39 -14.56
C GLU A 316 3.50 0.74 -15.24
N MET A 317 4.08 1.93 -15.41
CA MET A 317 3.45 3.02 -16.17
C MET A 317 3.33 2.69 -17.65
N THR A 318 4.25 1.94 -18.23
CA THR A 318 4.12 1.42 -19.60
C THR A 318 2.93 0.47 -19.72
N LEU A 319 2.74 -0.43 -18.75
CA LEU A 319 1.60 -1.34 -18.70
C LEU A 319 0.28 -0.57 -18.50
N THR A 320 0.28 0.40 -17.59
CA THR A 320 -0.89 1.21 -17.24
C THR A 320 -1.38 2.03 -18.42
N SER A 321 -0.46 2.67 -19.14
CA SER A 321 -0.78 3.42 -20.35
C SER A 321 -1.43 2.53 -21.41
N ARG A 322 -0.88 1.33 -21.65
CA ARG A 322 -1.45 0.38 -22.61
C ARG A 322 -2.86 -0.07 -22.21
N LEU A 323 -3.08 -0.33 -20.91
CA LEU A 323 -4.39 -0.73 -20.39
C LEU A 323 -5.41 0.38 -20.55
N ILE A 324 -5.10 1.60 -20.13
CA ILE A 324 -6.00 2.76 -20.20
C ILE A 324 -6.36 3.06 -21.66
N GLU A 325 -5.39 3.11 -22.56
CA GLU A 325 -5.64 3.30 -23.99
C GLU A 325 -6.63 2.26 -24.52
N GLY A 326 -6.40 0.99 -24.22
CA GLY A 326 -7.28 -0.08 -24.70
C GLY A 326 -8.69 -0.05 -24.08
N LEU A 327 -8.83 0.39 -22.84
CA LEU A 327 -10.14 0.55 -22.20
C LEU A 327 -10.93 1.70 -22.81
N LEU A 328 -10.25 2.84 -23.11
CA LEU A 328 -10.88 4.01 -23.73
C LEU A 328 -11.35 3.77 -25.17
N ASP A 329 -10.79 2.78 -25.85
CA ASP A 329 -11.22 2.37 -27.20
C ASP A 329 -12.48 1.48 -27.21
N ILE A 330 -12.99 1.08 -26.03
CA ILE A 330 -14.17 0.22 -25.90
C ILE A 330 -15.39 1.08 -25.56
N ASP A 331 -16.42 1.04 -26.44
CA ASP A 331 -17.65 1.79 -26.24
C ASP A 331 -18.33 1.46 -24.90
N GLY A 332 -18.86 2.49 -24.23
CA GLY A 332 -19.58 2.38 -22.97
C GLY A 332 -18.70 2.25 -21.72
N ILE A 333 -17.38 2.18 -21.84
CA ILE A 333 -16.45 2.18 -20.70
C ILE A 333 -16.15 3.61 -20.24
N THR A 334 -16.18 3.80 -18.92
CA THR A 334 -15.67 4.99 -18.24
C THR A 334 -14.59 4.57 -17.27
N VAL A 335 -13.35 5.03 -17.48
CA VAL A 335 -12.23 4.81 -16.55
C VAL A 335 -12.39 5.78 -15.37
N GLN A 336 -12.32 5.25 -14.15
CA GLN A 336 -12.41 6.00 -12.90
C GLN A 336 -11.01 6.34 -12.39
N GLY A 337 -10.48 7.49 -12.77
CA GLY A 337 -9.13 7.95 -12.42
C GLY A 337 -8.46 8.71 -13.55
N ILE A 338 -7.24 9.18 -13.32
CA ILE A 338 -6.45 9.96 -14.27
C ILE A 338 -6.18 9.12 -15.53
N THR A 339 -6.54 9.67 -16.72
CA THR A 339 -6.33 9.03 -18.02
C THR A 339 -5.43 9.84 -18.96
N ASP A 340 -5.08 11.06 -18.58
CA ASP A 340 -4.19 11.91 -19.34
C ASP A 340 -2.78 11.29 -19.40
N LYS A 341 -2.25 11.13 -20.62
CA LYS A 341 -0.92 10.56 -20.88
C LYS A 341 0.21 11.36 -20.24
N ASP A 342 0.08 12.67 -20.21
CA ASP A 342 1.08 13.56 -19.61
C ASP A 342 1.03 13.54 -18.07
N ALA A 343 -0.03 12.96 -17.51
CA ALA A 343 -0.27 12.85 -16.08
C ALA A 343 -0.03 11.44 -15.51
N MET A 344 0.50 10.49 -16.30
CA MET A 344 0.73 9.10 -15.84
C MET A 344 1.65 9.03 -14.63
N GLY A 345 2.58 9.96 -14.42
CA GLY A 345 3.39 10.05 -13.21
C GLY A 345 2.63 10.38 -11.92
N ARG A 346 1.33 10.76 -12.02
CA ARG A 346 0.45 11.08 -10.88
C ARG A 346 -0.48 9.95 -10.48
N ARG A 347 -0.17 8.71 -10.88
CA ARG A 347 -0.96 7.54 -10.51
C ARG A 347 -0.10 6.30 -10.30
N VAL A 348 -0.67 5.33 -9.59
CA VAL A 348 -0.19 3.94 -9.50
C VAL A 348 -0.94 3.08 -10.53
N PRO A 349 -0.47 1.84 -10.82
CA PRO A 349 -1.01 0.97 -11.87
C PRO A 349 -2.36 0.32 -11.51
N THR A 350 -3.12 0.92 -10.62
CA THR A 350 -4.51 0.51 -10.31
C THR A 350 -5.46 1.26 -11.22
N VAL A 351 -6.22 0.54 -12.04
CA VAL A 351 -7.18 1.09 -13.00
C VAL A 351 -8.55 0.51 -12.73
N SER A 352 -9.52 1.38 -12.44
CA SER A 352 -10.92 0.96 -12.29
C SER A 352 -11.77 1.52 -13.43
N PHE A 353 -12.79 0.77 -13.81
CA PHE A 353 -13.74 1.21 -14.82
C PHE A 353 -15.16 0.79 -14.51
N THR A 354 -16.11 1.53 -15.04
CA THR A 354 -17.53 1.20 -15.10
C THR A 354 -17.96 1.03 -16.56
N HIS A 355 -19.11 0.39 -16.77
CA HIS A 355 -19.71 0.28 -18.11
C HIS A 355 -21.18 0.70 -18.05
N GLU A 356 -21.67 1.34 -19.10
CA GLU A 356 -23.02 1.93 -19.16
C GLU A 356 -24.13 0.94 -18.85
N THR A 357 -24.01 -0.31 -19.27
CA THR A 357 -25.08 -1.33 -19.17
C THR A 357 -24.69 -2.60 -18.43
N ALA A 358 -23.41 -2.99 -18.45
CA ALA A 358 -22.95 -4.22 -17.81
C ALA A 358 -22.54 -3.96 -16.35
N ALA A 359 -23.12 -4.73 -15.42
CA ALA A 359 -22.81 -4.61 -14.01
C ALA A 359 -21.38 -5.13 -13.71
N PRO A 360 -20.61 -4.47 -12.81
CA PRO A 360 -19.21 -4.82 -12.52
C PRO A 360 -19.01 -6.28 -12.09
N ASP A 361 -19.92 -6.84 -11.28
CA ASP A 361 -19.84 -8.22 -10.83
C ASP A 361 -20.02 -9.22 -11.98
N LYS A 362 -20.84 -8.91 -12.98
CA LYS A 362 -21.04 -9.77 -14.18
C LYS A 362 -19.81 -9.77 -15.06
N ILE A 363 -19.19 -8.59 -15.24
CA ILE A 363 -17.93 -8.46 -15.98
C ILE A 363 -16.84 -9.29 -15.30
N ALA A 364 -16.66 -9.13 -13.98
CA ALA A 364 -15.66 -9.88 -13.22
C ALA A 364 -15.90 -11.40 -13.29
N GLN A 365 -17.16 -11.85 -13.18
CA GLN A 365 -17.51 -13.27 -13.35
C GLN A 365 -17.21 -13.80 -14.75
N ALA A 366 -17.46 -12.99 -15.78
CA ALA A 366 -17.19 -13.38 -17.17
C ALA A 366 -15.69 -13.48 -17.47
N LEU A 367 -14.88 -12.54 -16.94
CA LEU A 367 -13.41 -12.58 -17.03
C LEU A 367 -12.83 -13.76 -16.23
N ALA A 368 -13.37 -14.06 -15.05
CA ALA A 368 -12.95 -15.22 -14.27
C ALA A 368 -13.14 -16.55 -15.01
N ARG A 369 -14.18 -16.69 -15.84
CA ARG A 369 -14.35 -17.87 -16.73
C ARG A 369 -13.29 -17.98 -17.82
N GLN A 370 -12.58 -16.88 -18.09
CA GLN A 370 -11.44 -16.82 -19.02
C GLN A 370 -10.10 -16.94 -18.28
N ASN A 371 -10.09 -17.26 -16.98
CA ASN A 371 -8.91 -17.25 -16.09
C ASN A 371 -8.23 -15.88 -15.96
N ILE A 372 -8.96 -14.79 -16.16
CA ILE A 372 -8.52 -13.41 -15.95
C ILE A 372 -9.11 -12.92 -14.62
N PHE A 373 -8.27 -12.69 -13.63
CA PHE A 373 -8.65 -12.43 -12.25
C PHE A 373 -8.63 -10.93 -11.97
N VAL A 374 -9.82 -10.36 -11.83
CA VAL A 374 -10.08 -8.96 -11.46
C VAL A 374 -11.04 -8.92 -10.27
N TRP A 375 -11.13 -7.79 -9.60
CA TRP A 375 -12.12 -7.58 -8.54
C TRP A 375 -13.20 -6.59 -8.98
N SER A 376 -14.38 -6.65 -8.34
CA SER A 376 -15.48 -5.72 -8.57
C SER A 376 -16.08 -5.23 -7.26
N GLY A 377 -16.69 -4.05 -7.27
CA GLY A 377 -17.30 -3.45 -6.08
C GLY A 377 -16.71 -2.09 -5.74
N HIS A 378 -16.99 -1.61 -4.53
CA HIS A 378 -16.38 -0.38 -4.00
C HIS A 378 -14.95 -0.60 -3.46
N ASN A 379 -14.47 -1.83 -3.38
CA ASN A 379 -13.10 -2.20 -2.96
C ASN A 379 -12.67 -1.58 -1.62
N TYR A 380 -13.59 -1.44 -0.67
CA TYR A 380 -13.40 -0.70 0.59
C TYR A 380 -13.06 0.81 0.41
N ALA A 381 -13.16 1.37 -0.78
CA ALA A 381 -13.10 2.80 -1.05
C ALA A 381 -14.52 3.39 -1.03
N VAL A 382 -15.17 3.30 0.12
CA VAL A 382 -16.60 3.58 0.28
C VAL A 382 -16.93 5.03 -0.07
N GLU A 383 -16.17 5.98 0.45
CA GLU A 383 -16.40 7.40 0.18
C GLU A 383 -16.07 7.78 -1.27
N VAL A 384 -15.08 7.11 -1.90
CA VAL A 384 -14.79 7.28 -3.33
C VAL A 384 -16.00 6.83 -4.18
N ALA A 385 -16.49 5.63 -3.92
CA ALA A 385 -17.63 5.08 -4.68
C ALA A 385 -18.89 5.94 -4.53
N ARG A 386 -19.16 6.46 -3.33
CA ARG A 386 -20.27 7.39 -3.06
C ARG A 386 -20.07 8.72 -3.79
N THR A 387 -18.88 9.29 -3.70
CA THR A 387 -18.56 10.56 -4.35
C THR A 387 -18.71 10.44 -5.86
N LEU A 388 -18.27 9.34 -6.47
CA LEU A 388 -18.41 9.08 -7.90
C LEU A 388 -19.85 8.69 -8.31
N GLY A 389 -20.72 8.35 -7.35
CA GLY A 389 -22.09 7.91 -7.62
C GLY A 389 -22.18 6.49 -8.18
N ILE A 390 -21.17 5.66 -7.96
CA ILE A 390 -21.09 4.28 -8.45
C ILE A 390 -21.41 3.23 -7.37
N ASP A 391 -21.61 3.62 -6.12
CA ASP A 391 -21.88 2.71 -5.01
C ASP A 391 -23.18 1.92 -5.23
N GLU A 392 -24.26 2.59 -5.61
CA GLU A 392 -25.57 1.97 -5.87
C GLU A 392 -25.59 1.08 -7.12
N THR A 393 -24.66 1.28 -8.06
CA THR A 393 -24.55 0.49 -9.30
C THR A 393 -23.62 -0.72 -9.17
N GLY A 394 -23.10 -1.00 -7.96
CA GLY A 394 -22.23 -2.13 -7.67
C GLY A 394 -20.75 -1.82 -7.74
N GLY A 395 -20.36 -0.53 -7.75
CA GLY A 395 -18.97 -0.07 -7.77
C GLY A 395 -18.34 -0.10 -9.15
N ALA A 396 -17.09 -0.52 -9.24
CA ALA A 396 -16.32 -0.60 -10.48
C ALA A 396 -15.63 -1.96 -10.62
N VAL A 397 -15.24 -2.34 -11.82
CA VAL A 397 -14.24 -3.40 -12.06
C VAL A 397 -12.88 -2.78 -11.83
N ARG A 398 -12.04 -3.42 -11.00
CA ARG A 398 -10.70 -2.96 -10.69
C ARG A 398 -9.67 -3.94 -11.24
N ILE A 399 -8.72 -3.40 -11.98
CA ILE A 399 -7.55 -4.05 -12.55
C ILE A 399 -6.32 -3.43 -11.91
N GLY A 400 -5.47 -4.21 -11.31
CA GLY A 400 -4.20 -3.74 -10.77
C GLY A 400 -3.03 -4.49 -11.37
N LEU A 401 -2.12 -3.75 -11.94
CA LEU A 401 -0.90 -4.27 -12.54
C LEU A 401 0.25 -4.19 -11.55
N VAL A 402 1.20 -5.07 -11.69
CA VAL A 402 2.49 -5.02 -11.00
C VAL A 402 3.58 -5.48 -11.97
N HIS A 403 4.82 -5.34 -11.58
CA HIS A 403 5.98 -5.57 -12.43
C HIS A 403 6.16 -7.00 -12.97
N TYR A 404 5.41 -8.00 -12.51
CA TYR A 404 5.40 -9.33 -13.14
C TYR A 404 4.31 -9.48 -14.23
N ASN A 405 3.41 -8.50 -14.39
CA ASN A 405 2.45 -8.53 -15.48
C ASN A 405 3.11 -8.18 -16.82
N SER A 406 2.46 -8.49 -17.91
CA SER A 406 2.96 -8.27 -19.27
C SER A 406 1.97 -7.56 -20.17
N ILE A 407 2.47 -6.90 -21.20
CA ILE A 407 1.63 -6.32 -22.28
C ILE A 407 0.74 -7.39 -22.91
N ALA A 408 1.28 -8.62 -23.12
CA ALA A 408 0.49 -9.72 -23.69
C ALA A 408 -0.71 -10.12 -22.82
N GLU A 409 -0.59 -10.07 -21.49
CA GLU A 409 -1.71 -10.30 -20.57
C GLU A 409 -2.76 -9.19 -20.66
N ILE A 410 -2.34 -7.95 -20.84
CA ILE A 410 -3.24 -6.80 -21.05
C ILE A 410 -3.99 -6.95 -22.39
N ASP A 411 -3.28 -7.31 -23.46
CA ASP A 411 -3.89 -7.52 -24.77
C ASP A 411 -4.89 -8.68 -24.76
N GLU A 412 -4.62 -9.73 -24.00
CA GLU A 412 -5.55 -10.85 -23.77
C GLU A 412 -6.79 -10.40 -23.03
N LEU A 413 -6.66 -9.61 -21.95
CA LEU A 413 -7.78 -8.98 -21.25
C LEU A 413 -8.62 -8.12 -22.21
N LEU A 414 -8.01 -7.19 -22.94
CA LEU A 414 -8.70 -6.26 -23.84
C LEU A 414 -9.42 -7.01 -24.97
N THR A 415 -8.87 -8.13 -25.44
CA THR A 415 -9.49 -8.99 -26.45
C THR A 415 -10.71 -9.73 -25.88
N GLY A 416 -10.64 -10.18 -24.63
CA GLY A 416 -11.72 -10.92 -23.97
C GLY A 416 -12.83 -10.05 -23.40
N LEU A 417 -12.54 -8.76 -23.13
CA LEU A 417 -13.45 -7.85 -22.43
C LEU A 417 -14.75 -7.58 -23.19
N PRO A 418 -14.79 -7.34 -24.52
CA PRO A 418 -16.06 -7.15 -25.24
C PRO A 418 -17.04 -8.31 -25.07
N ALA A 419 -16.56 -9.55 -25.03
CA ALA A 419 -17.41 -10.71 -24.78
C ALA A 419 -17.93 -10.73 -23.33
N ALA A 420 -17.15 -10.26 -22.38
CA ALA A 420 -17.57 -10.15 -20.97
C ALA A 420 -18.59 -9.02 -20.74
N LEU A 421 -18.55 -7.97 -21.57
CA LEU A 421 -19.52 -6.86 -21.54
C LEU A 421 -20.86 -7.23 -22.18
N ALA A 422 -20.87 -8.15 -23.13
CA ALA A 422 -22.09 -8.59 -23.83
C ALA A 422 -22.98 -9.55 -23.03
N GLY A 423 -22.50 -10.03 -21.86
CA GLY A 423 -23.27 -10.86 -20.92
C GLY A 423 -22.90 -12.29 -20.92
#